data_198c61671bc183e0b290792b2921c24a
#
_entry.id   198c61671bc183e0b290792b2921c24a
#
_cell.length_a   1.000
_cell.length_b   1.000
_cell.length_c   1.000
_cell.angle_alpha   90.00
_cell.angle_beta   90.00
_cell.angle_gamma   90.00
#
_symmetry.space_group_name_H-M   'P 1'
#
loop_
_entity.id
_entity.type
_entity.pdbx_description
1 polymer ?
#
loop_
_entity_poly.entity_id
_entity_poly.type
_entity_poly.pdbx_seq_one_letter_code
_entity_poly.pdbx_strand_id
1 'polypeptide(L)'
;MNLIPDFAMETWVLLAVSLVLLYLYGTHSHGLFKKLGIPGPTPLPFLGTVLGYRKGFWDFDAECHRKYGKTWGLYDGRQPLLVITDPDMIKTVLVKECYSVFTNRRSFGPVGFMKNAISISENEEWKRIRALLSPTFTSGKLKEMFPIMSQYADVLVRNLRQEAEKDKPINLKDAFGAYSMDVITGTSFGVNIDSLNNPQDPFVENTKKLLRFDFLDPFLLSIILFPFLTPVYEALSITAFPKDVIDFFKKSVKRMKESRLKDKERHRVDFLQLMIDSQNTKETVSHKVLSDLELVAQSVIFIFAGYETTSSALSFIMYELATHPDVQKKLQDEIDAALPNKAPATYDAMVQMEYLDMVVNETLRLFPIAGRLERVCKKDVEVNGVLIPKGVTVMIPTYALHRDPKHWIEPEEFRPESYYCGSRFSKKNKDSIDPYIYLPFGTGPRNCIGMRFALMNMKLALVGVLQNFSFKPCEETQIPLKLSRQGFLQPEKPIVLKVESRVGTVRGA
;
A
#
# COMPACT_ATOMS: atom_id res chain seq x y z
N MET A 1 20.28 6.59 52.94
CA MET A 1 19.07 7.01 52.26
C MET A 1 18.19 5.80 52.06
N ASN A 2 17.09 5.66 52.84
CA ASN A 2 16.13 4.60 52.63
C ASN A 2 15.42 4.88 51.28
N LEU A 3 15.74 4.11 50.26
CA LEU A 3 15.13 4.21 48.90
C LEU A 3 13.70 3.64 48.88
N ILE A 4 13.22 3.07 49.96
CA ILE A 4 11.89 2.48 50.08
C ILE A 4 11.02 3.43 50.91
N PRO A 5 9.93 3.99 50.32
CA PRO A 5 8.99 4.81 51.08
C PRO A 5 8.35 4.02 52.20
N ASP A 6 8.22 4.65 53.40
CA ASP A 6 7.62 4.05 54.59
C ASP A 6 6.09 4.11 54.48
N PHE A 7 5.53 3.21 53.64
CA PHE A 7 4.09 3.08 53.47
C PHE A 7 3.48 2.13 54.50
N ALA A 8 2.23 2.38 54.89
CA ALA A 8 1.44 1.45 55.70
C ALA A 8 1.32 0.08 54.99
N MET A 9 1.24 -0.99 55.75
CA MET A 9 1.15 -2.38 55.24
C MET A 9 0.01 -2.53 54.21
N GLU A 10 -1.12 -1.87 54.40
CA GLU A 10 -2.27 -1.84 53.50
C GLU A 10 -1.90 -1.30 52.12
N THR A 11 -1.07 -0.26 52.06
CA THR A 11 -0.58 0.32 50.80
C THR A 11 0.32 -0.66 50.05
N TRP A 12 1.17 -1.40 50.74
CA TRP A 12 2.00 -2.44 50.12
C TRP A 12 1.17 -3.60 49.58
N VAL A 13 0.13 -4.01 50.30
CA VAL A 13 -0.80 -5.04 49.82
C VAL A 13 -1.54 -4.57 48.59
N LEU A 14 -2.05 -3.34 48.56
CA LEU A 14 -2.73 -2.74 47.40
C LEU A 14 -1.80 -2.63 46.20
N LEU A 15 -0.54 -2.22 46.38
CA LEU A 15 0.46 -2.18 45.32
C LEU A 15 0.75 -3.57 44.77
N ALA A 16 0.94 -4.57 45.65
CA ALA A 16 1.18 -5.94 45.21
C ALA A 16 -0.01 -6.51 44.41
N VAL A 17 -1.24 -6.32 44.91
CA VAL A 17 -2.47 -6.73 44.17
C VAL A 17 -2.57 -6.02 42.85
N SER A 18 -2.33 -4.72 42.81
CA SER A 18 -2.36 -3.93 41.56
C SER A 18 -1.34 -4.43 40.53
N LEU A 19 -0.11 -4.74 40.97
CA LEU A 19 0.93 -5.29 40.09
C LEU A 19 0.54 -6.68 39.55
N VAL A 20 -0.03 -7.54 40.41
CA VAL A 20 -0.53 -8.85 39.97
C VAL A 20 -1.66 -8.68 38.94
N LEU A 21 -2.62 -7.81 39.19
CA LEU A 21 -3.72 -7.53 38.27
C LEU A 21 -3.20 -6.95 36.93
N LEU A 22 -2.25 -6.04 36.99
CA LEU A 22 -1.58 -5.50 35.82
C LEU A 22 -0.87 -6.59 35.02
N TYR A 23 -0.12 -7.47 35.70
CA TYR A 23 0.55 -8.59 35.04
C TYR A 23 -0.45 -9.55 34.40
N LEU A 24 -1.51 -9.92 35.09
CA LEU A 24 -2.59 -10.76 34.51
C LEU A 24 -3.27 -10.08 33.33
N TYR A 25 -3.55 -8.79 33.44
CA TYR A 25 -4.09 -8.01 32.33
C TYR A 25 -3.13 -8.02 31.13
N GLY A 26 -1.83 -7.82 31.37
CA GLY A 26 -0.82 -7.76 30.30
C GLY A 26 -0.53 -9.10 29.63
N THR A 27 -0.89 -10.23 30.27
CA THR A 27 -0.51 -11.57 29.79
C THR A 27 -1.69 -12.49 29.46
N HIS A 28 -2.93 -12.15 29.82
CA HIS A 28 -4.06 -13.08 29.76
C HIS A 28 -4.31 -13.67 28.36
N SER A 29 -4.05 -12.95 27.28
CA SER A 29 -4.20 -13.44 25.90
C SER A 29 -2.99 -14.22 25.38
N HIS A 30 -1.83 -14.09 26.01
CA HIS A 30 -0.55 -14.64 25.52
C HIS A 30 -0.45 -16.17 25.57
N GLY A 31 -1.38 -16.83 26.25
CA GLY A 31 -1.47 -18.30 26.29
C GLY A 31 -2.23 -18.93 25.11
N LEU A 32 -2.88 -18.15 24.24
CA LEU A 32 -3.78 -18.66 23.21
C LEU A 32 -3.10 -19.63 22.27
N PHE A 33 -2.03 -19.23 21.60
CA PHE A 33 -1.37 -20.07 20.59
C PHE A 33 -0.69 -21.28 21.21
N LYS A 34 -0.18 -21.17 22.43
CA LYS A 34 0.34 -22.33 23.16
C LYS A 34 -0.75 -23.39 23.41
N LYS A 35 -1.96 -22.95 23.79
CA LYS A 35 -3.12 -23.86 23.99
C LYS A 35 -3.58 -24.51 22.67
N LEU A 36 -3.41 -23.82 21.54
CA LEU A 36 -3.75 -24.33 20.21
C LEU A 36 -2.62 -25.15 19.57
N GLY A 37 -1.47 -25.33 20.26
CA GLY A 37 -0.31 -26.04 19.70
C GLY A 37 0.40 -25.29 18.57
N ILE A 38 0.17 -23.97 18.44
CA ILE A 38 0.76 -23.14 17.39
C ILE A 38 2.07 -22.56 17.90
N PRO A 39 3.21 -22.77 17.19
CA PRO A 39 4.51 -22.24 17.60
C PRO A 39 4.58 -20.72 17.40
N GLY A 40 5.55 -20.08 18.06
CA GLY A 40 5.80 -18.66 17.88
C GLY A 40 6.81 -18.13 18.90
N PRO A 41 7.26 -16.88 18.74
CA PRO A 41 8.12 -16.22 19.70
C PRO A 41 7.40 -15.99 21.04
N THR A 42 8.15 -16.04 22.14
CA THR A 42 7.61 -15.81 23.47
C THR A 42 7.18 -14.36 23.65
N PRO A 43 5.90 -14.09 23.97
CA PRO A 43 5.43 -12.73 24.20
C PRO A 43 5.87 -12.19 25.55
N LEU A 44 6.15 -10.89 25.61
CA LEU A 44 6.38 -10.15 26.84
C LEU A 44 5.08 -9.52 27.36
N PRO A 45 4.91 -9.38 28.69
CA PRO A 45 3.75 -8.70 29.24
C PRO A 45 3.51 -7.34 28.58
N PHE A 46 2.27 -7.02 28.24
CA PHE A 46 1.80 -5.84 27.52
C PHE A 46 2.31 -5.70 26.09
N LEU A 47 3.60 -5.92 25.85
CA LEU A 47 4.24 -5.69 24.56
C LEU A 47 4.01 -6.83 23.57
N GLY A 48 3.70 -8.04 24.06
CA GLY A 48 3.63 -9.19 23.18
C GLY A 48 4.96 -9.45 22.47
N THR A 49 4.96 -9.56 21.16
CA THR A 49 6.14 -9.83 20.32
C THR A 49 6.67 -8.59 19.58
N VAL A 50 6.15 -7.40 19.90
CA VAL A 50 6.46 -6.13 19.18
C VAL A 50 7.97 -5.78 19.22
N LEU A 51 8.70 -6.19 20.25
CA LEU A 51 10.15 -5.95 20.29
C LEU A 51 10.91 -6.65 19.15
N GLY A 52 10.35 -7.70 18.54
CA GLY A 52 10.90 -8.33 17.35
C GLY A 52 10.98 -7.37 16.17
N TYR A 53 10.07 -6.41 16.09
CA TYR A 53 10.01 -5.42 15.02
C TYR A 53 11.15 -4.39 15.01
N ARG A 54 12.02 -4.38 16.03
CA ARG A 54 13.20 -3.48 16.07
C ARG A 54 14.16 -3.70 14.90
N LYS A 55 14.18 -4.90 14.34
CA LYS A 55 14.96 -5.24 13.15
C LYS A 55 14.26 -4.84 11.83
N GLY A 56 13.00 -4.44 11.90
CA GLY A 56 12.08 -4.27 10.78
C GLY A 56 11.02 -5.38 10.76
N PHE A 57 9.81 -5.06 10.30
CA PHE A 57 8.70 -6.04 10.16
C PHE A 57 9.09 -7.18 9.21
N TRP A 58 9.75 -6.82 8.11
CA TRP A 58 10.06 -7.71 7.01
C TRP A 58 11.06 -8.79 7.42
N ASP A 59 12.13 -8.39 8.08
CA ASP A 59 13.19 -9.29 8.56
C ASP A 59 12.66 -10.19 9.67
N PHE A 60 11.84 -9.65 10.57
CA PHE A 60 11.22 -10.42 11.64
C PHE A 60 10.26 -11.49 11.10
N ASP A 61 9.43 -11.16 10.11
CA ASP A 61 8.52 -12.11 9.49
C ASP A 61 9.30 -13.22 8.75
N ALA A 62 10.36 -12.87 8.04
CA ALA A 62 11.22 -13.84 7.35
C ALA A 62 11.96 -14.76 8.34
N GLU A 63 12.44 -14.22 9.47
CA GLU A 63 13.06 -15.01 10.55
C GLU A 63 12.04 -15.99 11.17
N CYS A 64 10.85 -15.50 11.48
CA CYS A 64 9.77 -16.35 12.02
C CYS A 64 9.35 -17.44 11.02
N HIS A 65 9.21 -17.12 9.74
CA HIS A 65 8.88 -18.09 8.70
C HIS A 65 9.90 -19.23 8.61
N ARG A 66 11.20 -18.89 8.63
CA ARG A 66 12.28 -19.90 8.62
C ARG A 66 12.27 -20.76 9.88
N LYS A 67 11.97 -20.18 11.04
CA LYS A 67 12.04 -20.86 12.33
C LYS A 67 10.82 -21.72 12.64
N TYR A 68 9.63 -21.23 12.34
CA TYR A 68 8.36 -21.84 12.75
C TYR A 68 7.60 -22.52 11.59
N GLY A 69 8.01 -22.30 10.34
CA GLY A 69 7.40 -22.91 9.16
C GLY A 69 6.17 -22.16 8.66
N LYS A 70 5.13 -22.90 8.24
CA LYS A 70 4.00 -22.36 7.50
C LYS A 70 2.99 -21.56 8.35
N THR A 71 2.97 -21.76 9.67
CA THR A 71 1.97 -21.18 10.57
C THR A 71 2.60 -20.91 11.92
N TRP A 72 2.46 -19.68 12.42
CA TRP A 72 2.94 -19.29 13.73
C TRP A 72 2.09 -18.18 14.35
N GLY A 73 2.18 -18.01 15.66
CA GLY A 73 1.46 -17.01 16.43
C GLY A 73 2.35 -15.84 16.84
N LEU A 74 1.85 -14.62 16.68
CA LEU A 74 2.43 -13.37 17.17
C LEU A 74 1.45 -12.65 18.09
N TYR A 75 1.93 -11.65 18.81
CA TYR A 75 1.10 -10.77 19.63
C TYR A 75 1.54 -9.33 19.46
N ASP A 76 0.65 -8.48 18.92
CA ASP A 76 0.81 -7.03 18.94
C ASP A 76 0.18 -6.50 20.23
N GLY A 77 1.03 -6.22 21.22
CA GLY A 77 0.55 -6.03 22.57
C GLY A 77 -0.14 -7.30 23.08
N ARG A 78 -1.45 -7.22 23.31
CA ARG A 78 -2.29 -8.36 23.71
C ARG A 78 -3.11 -8.96 22.55
N GLN A 79 -3.09 -8.33 21.39
CA GLN A 79 -3.85 -8.79 20.21
C GLN A 79 -3.15 -10.00 19.57
N PRO A 80 -3.81 -11.16 19.51
CA PRO A 80 -3.24 -12.33 18.84
C PRO A 80 -3.29 -12.20 17.33
N LEU A 81 -2.17 -12.50 16.67
CA LEU A 81 -2.01 -12.57 15.23
C LEU A 81 -1.58 -13.97 14.83
N LEU A 82 -2.39 -14.64 14.04
CA LEU A 82 -2.05 -15.91 13.41
C LEU A 82 -1.44 -15.63 12.03
N VAL A 83 -0.18 -15.96 11.86
CA VAL A 83 0.51 -15.81 10.58
C VAL A 83 0.40 -17.09 9.78
N ILE A 84 0.05 -16.97 8.52
CA ILE A 84 -0.11 -18.10 7.58
C ILE A 84 0.65 -17.85 6.28
N THR A 85 1.32 -18.89 5.76
CA THR A 85 2.00 -18.88 4.46
C THR A 85 1.58 -20.05 3.57
N ASP A 86 0.69 -20.91 4.04
CA ASP A 86 0.15 -22.01 3.25
C ASP A 86 -0.85 -21.48 2.20
N PRO A 87 -0.66 -21.77 0.89
CA PRO A 87 -1.53 -21.26 -0.17
C PRO A 87 -3.00 -21.65 -0.03
N ASP A 88 -3.30 -22.86 0.45
CA ASP A 88 -4.68 -23.30 0.63
C ASP A 88 -5.37 -22.57 1.79
N MET A 89 -4.64 -22.31 2.88
CA MET A 89 -5.14 -21.46 3.96
C MET A 89 -5.35 -20.03 3.47
N ILE A 90 -4.41 -19.47 2.72
CA ILE A 90 -4.51 -18.10 2.13
C ILE A 90 -5.73 -18.02 1.22
N LYS A 91 -5.93 -19.02 0.35
CA LYS A 91 -7.13 -19.13 -0.50
C LYS A 91 -8.42 -19.14 0.30
N THR A 92 -8.45 -19.90 1.38
CA THR A 92 -9.63 -19.99 2.24
C THR A 92 -9.92 -18.65 2.91
N VAL A 93 -8.91 -17.99 3.50
CA VAL A 93 -9.05 -16.72 4.22
C VAL A 93 -9.38 -15.57 3.28
N LEU A 94 -8.70 -15.43 2.16
CA LEU A 94 -8.84 -14.27 1.28
C LEU A 94 -9.97 -14.41 0.25
N VAL A 95 -10.38 -15.62 -0.10
CA VAL A 95 -11.35 -15.88 -1.17
C VAL A 95 -12.58 -16.60 -0.65
N LYS A 96 -12.44 -17.87 -0.21
CA LYS A 96 -13.59 -18.73 0.08
C LYS A 96 -14.44 -18.19 1.23
N GLU A 97 -13.81 -17.81 2.34
CA GLU A 97 -14.46 -17.34 3.56
C GLU A 97 -14.37 -15.80 3.75
N CYS A 98 -14.05 -15.07 2.66
CA CYS A 98 -13.92 -13.61 2.73
C CYS A 98 -15.20 -12.92 3.17
N TYR A 99 -16.37 -13.35 2.66
CA TYR A 99 -17.65 -12.71 3.00
C TYR A 99 -18.26 -13.21 4.32
N SER A 100 -17.98 -14.45 4.69
CA SER A 100 -18.59 -15.13 5.85
C SER A 100 -17.82 -14.92 7.14
N VAL A 101 -16.48 -15.02 7.08
CA VAL A 101 -15.60 -15.04 8.26
C VAL A 101 -14.55 -13.94 8.23
N PHE A 102 -13.85 -13.76 7.12
CA PHE A 102 -12.65 -12.92 7.03
C PHE A 102 -12.87 -11.64 6.22
N THR A 103 -14.00 -10.97 6.44
CA THR A 103 -14.38 -9.78 5.67
C THR A 103 -13.53 -8.57 6.03
N ASN A 104 -13.24 -8.36 7.32
CA ASN A 104 -12.72 -7.10 7.81
C ASN A 104 -11.20 -7.13 7.95
N ARG A 105 -10.57 -5.98 7.74
CA ARG A 105 -9.17 -5.72 8.13
C ARG A 105 -9.12 -5.32 9.59
N ARG A 106 -7.96 -5.44 10.22
CA ARG A 106 -7.74 -4.94 11.58
C ARG A 106 -7.97 -3.43 11.63
N SER A 107 -8.67 -2.96 12.65
CA SER A 107 -8.88 -1.54 12.91
C SER A 107 -7.56 -0.86 13.33
N PHE A 108 -7.35 0.37 12.85
CA PHE A 108 -6.24 1.23 13.25
C PHE A 108 -6.55 2.10 14.49
N GLY A 109 -7.66 1.85 15.17
CA GLY A 109 -8.14 2.66 16.29
C GLY A 109 -9.17 3.70 15.86
N PRO A 110 -9.20 4.89 16.50
CA PRO A 110 -10.22 5.91 16.24
C PRO A 110 -9.94 6.60 14.90
N VAL A 111 -10.67 6.21 13.86
CA VAL A 111 -10.52 6.72 12.49
C VAL A 111 -11.53 7.80 12.10
N GLY A 112 -12.49 8.08 12.99
CA GLY A 112 -13.52 9.09 12.76
C GLY A 112 -14.36 8.79 11.50
N PHE A 113 -14.62 9.84 10.68
CA PHE A 113 -15.41 9.69 9.46
C PHE A 113 -14.76 8.80 8.39
N MET A 114 -13.42 8.60 8.47
CA MET A 114 -12.69 7.72 7.55
C MET A 114 -13.10 6.25 7.67
N LYS A 115 -13.87 5.86 8.70
CA LYS A 115 -14.52 4.55 8.76
C LYS A 115 -15.35 4.21 7.51
N ASN A 116 -15.84 5.24 6.80
CA ASN A 116 -16.59 5.11 5.56
C ASN A 116 -15.70 4.87 4.32
N ALA A 117 -14.37 4.97 4.43
CA ALA A 117 -13.47 4.70 3.32
C ALA A 117 -13.42 3.20 2.98
N ILE A 118 -13.35 2.86 1.72
CA ILE A 118 -13.37 1.46 1.23
C ILE A 118 -12.31 0.55 1.85
N SER A 119 -11.14 1.12 2.22
CA SER A 119 -10.07 0.37 2.86
C SER A 119 -10.34 0.03 4.32
N ILE A 120 -11.19 0.81 4.99
CA ILE A 120 -11.44 0.78 6.44
C ILE A 120 -12.84 0.23 6.74
N SER A 121 -13.84 0.53 5.90
CA SER A 121 -15.23 0.09 6.08
C SER A 121 -15.34 -1.42 6.26
N GLU A 122 -16.36 -1.86 6.99
CA GLU A 122 -16.53 -3.23 7.44
C GLU A 122 -17.82 -3.88 6.91
N ASN A 123 -17.87 -5.18 6.89
CA ASN A 123 -19.04 -6.02 6.66
C ASN A 123 -19.87 -5.58 5.43
N GLU A 124 -21.15 -5.37 5.62
CA GLU A 124 -22.11 -5.02 4.55
C GLU A 124 -21.83 -3.62 3.97
N GLU A 125 -21.37 -2.68 4.79
CA GLU A 125 -20.97 -1.35 4.31
C GLU A 125 -19.81 -1.45 3.32
N TRP A 126 -18.77 -2.23 3.64
CA TRP A 126 -17.69 -2.46 2.70
C TRP A 126 -18.18 -3.11 1.41
N LYS A 127 -19.04 -4.12 1.49
CA LYS A 127 -19.59 -4.80 0.29
C LYS A 127 -20.33 -3.81 -0.60
N ARG A 128 -21.17 -2.95 -0.01
CA ARG A 128 -21.93 -1.92 -0.70
C ARG A 128 -21.03 -0.89 -1.36
N ILE A 129 -20.08 -0.31 -0.63
CA ILE A 129 -19.12 0.67 -1.15
C ILE A 129 -18.26 0.05 -2.26
N ARG A 130 -17.78 -1.17 -2.06
CA ARG A 130 -17.00 -1.89 -3.07
C ARG A 130 -17.78 -2.10 -4.36
N ALA A 131 -19.04 -2.50 -4.28
CA ALA A 131 -19.89 -2.69 -5.45
C ALA A 131 -20.14 -1.40 -6.20
N LEU A 132 -20.36 -0.27 -5.51
CA LEU A 132 -20.54 1.04 -6.09
C LEU A 132 -19.29 1.60 -6.79
N LEU A 133 -18.10 1.31 -6.24
CA LEU A 133 -16.85 1.85 -6.78
C LEU A 133 -16.21 0.97 -7.85
N SER A 134 -16.46 -0.35 -7.86
CA SER A 134 -15.81 -1.27 -8.79
C SER A 134 -16.00 -0.92 -10.27
N PRO A 135 -17.17 -0.43 -10.74
CA PRO A 135 -17.35 0.00 -12.13
C PRO A 135 -16.41 1.13 -12.56
N THR A 136 -15.97 1.97 -11.63
CA THR A 136 -15.06 3.10 -11.88
C THR A 136 -13.66 2.64 -12.30
N PHE A 137 -13.25 1.44 -11.90
CA PHE A 137 -11.92 0.86 -12.18
C PHE A 137 -11.93 -0.18 -13.30
N THR A 138 -12.94 -0.17 -14.15
CA THR A 138 -12.98 -1.04 -15.35
C THR A 138 -11.97 -0.58 -16.40
N SER A 139 -11.52 -1.51 -17.26
CA SER A 139 -10.56 -1.19 -18.31
C SER A 139 -11.07 -0.10 -19.27
N GLY A 140 -12.39 -0.06 -19.55
CA GLY A 140 -13.01 0.99 -20.36
C GLY A 140 -12.85 2.38 -19.72
N LYS A 141 -13.16 2.51 -18.42
CA LYS A 141 -13.01 3.78 -17.71
C LYS A 141 -11.55 4.21 -17.56
N LEU A 142 -10.65 3.27 -17.37
CA LEU A 142 -9.22 3.56 -17.33
C LEU A 142 -8.70 4.03 -18.69
N LYS A 143 -9.18 3.46 -19.81
CA LYS A 143 -8.84 3.91 -21.15
C LYS A 143 -9.33 5.34 -21.41
N GLU A 144 -10.50 5.72 -20.89
CA GLU A 144 -11.01 7.10 -20.95
C GLU A 144 -10.14 8.09 -20.13
N MET A 145 -9.53 7.66 -19.01
CA MET A 145 -8.63 8.47 -18.17
C MET A 145 -7.18 8.51 -18.69
N PHE A 146 -6.83 7.65 -19.62
CA PHE A 146 -5.46 7.53 -20.13
C PHE A 146 -4.87 8.84 -20.66
N PRO A 147 -5.60 9.67 -21.45
CA PRO A 147 -5.07 10.96 -21.91
C PRO A 147 -4.68 11.91 -20.76
N ILE A 148 -5.42 11.88 -19.64
CA ILE A 148 -5.11 12.69 -18.46
C ILE A 148 -3.79 12.24 -17.86
N MET A 149 -3.59 10.93 -17.71
CA MET A 149 -2.34 10.39 -17.16
C MET A 149 -1.15 10.68 -18.08
N SER A 150 -1.35 10.58 -19.42
CA SER A 150 -0.31 10.84 -20.42
C SER A 150 0.21 12.27 -20.33
N GLN A 151 -0.67 13.25 -20.12
CA GLN A 151 -0.28 14.63 -19.92
C GLN A 151 0.71 14.79 -18.76
N TYR A 152 0.49 14.10 -17.64
CA TYR A 152 1.39 14.17 -16.47
C TYR A 152 2.69 13.39 -16.69
N ALA A 153 2.66 12.31 -17.47
CA ALA A 153 3.90 11.63 -17.89
C ALA A 153 4.78 12.56 -18.73
N ASP A 154 4.21 13.37 -19.61
CA ASP A 154 4.94 14.38 -20.39
C ASP A 154 5.52 15.49 -19.49
N VAL A 155 4.80 15.89 -18.44
CA VAL A 155 5.33 16.82 -17.42
C VAL A 155 6.52 16.21 -16.68
N LEU A 156 6.42 14.94 -16.26
CA LEU A 156 7.51 14.21 -15.62
C LEU A 156 8.75 14.18 -16.53
N VAL A 157 8.60 13.85 -17.81
CA VAL A 157 9.72 13.83 -18.78
C VAL A 157 10.36 15.21 -18.94
N ARG A 158 9.57 16.27 -19.02
CA ARG A 158 10.12 17.66 -19.08
C ARG A 158 10.92 18.02 -17.85
N ASN A 159 10.40 17.71 -16.66
CA ASN A 159 11.09 18.00 -15.41
C ASN A 159 12.39 17.20 -15.29
N LEU A 160 12.38 15.91 -15.64
CA LEU A 160 13.60 15.09 -15.65
C LEU A 160 14.63 15.58 -16.66
N ARG A 161 14.22 16.15 -17.79
CA ARG A 161 15.14 16.75 -18.76
C ARG A 161 15.87 17.95 -18.18
N GLN A 162 15.17 18.82 -17.47
CA GLN A 162 15.78 19.97 -16.79
C GLN A 162 16.79 19.51 -15.70
N GLU A 163 16.45 18.45 -14.98
CA GLU A 163 17.38 17.89 -13.97
C GLU A 163 18.59 17.21 -14.61
N ALA A 164 18.42 16.48 -15.71
CA ALA A 164 19.52 15.86 -16.45
C ALA A 164 20.50 16.90 -17.02
N GLU A 165 20.01 18.06 -17.47
CA GLU A 165 20.84 19.18 -17.94
C GLU A 165 21.71 19.79 -16.83
N LYS A 166 21.27 19.71 -15.58
CA LYS A 166 22.04 20.19 -14.42
C LYS A 166 23.15 19.24 -13.99
N ASP A 167 23.21 18.03 -14.57
CA ASP A 167 24.14 16.94 -14.22
C ASP A 167 24.20 16.64 -12.69
N LYS A 168 23.05 16.77 -12.01
CA LYS A 168 22.93 16.51 -10.59
C LYS A 168 22.13 15.24 -10.32
N PRO A 169 22.50 14.47 -9.29
CA PRO A 169 21.68 13.36 -8.84
C PRO A 169 20.27 13.80 -8.45
N ILE A 170 19.27 12.98 -8.73
CA ILE A 170 17.89 13.25 -8.42
C ILE A 170 17.36 12.29 -7.35
N ASN A 171 16.55 12.82 -6.45
CA ASN A 171 15.75 12.04 -5.52
C ASN A 171 14.50 11.50 -6.25
N LEU A 172 14.43 10.19 -6.41
CA LEU A 172 13.32 9.56 -7.13
C LEU A 172 11.98 9.77 -6.44
N LYS A 173 11.95 9.82 -5.10
CA LYS A 173 10.71 10.02 -4.35
C LYS A 173 10.11 11.40 -4.61
N ASP A 174 10.94 12.43 -4.80
CA ASP A 174 10.46 13.76 -5.13
C ASP A 174 9.88 13.82 -6.55
N ALA A 175 10.59 13.24 -7.54
CA ALA A 175 10.14 13.23 -8.92
C ALA A 175 8.86 12.39 -9.12
N PHE A 176 8.89 11.12 -8.69
CA PHE A 176 7.74 10.22 -8.83
C PHE A 176 6.61 10.53 -7.83
N GLY A 177 6.93 11.14 -6.70
CA GLY A 177 5.93 11.64 -5.77
C GLY A 177 5.12 12.78 -6.39
N ALA A 178 5.78 13.76 -7.01
CA ALA A 178 5.09 14.83 -7.73
C ALA A 178 4.24 14.29 -8.89
N TYR A 179 4.80 13.39 -9.69
CA TYR A 179 4.06 12.72 -10.77
C TYR A 179 2.82 11.98 -10.23
N SER A 180 2.97 11.17 -9.19
CA SER A 180 1.86 10.40 -8.60
C SER A 180 0.80 11.31 -8.00
N MET A 181 1.20 12.44 -7.41
CA MET A 181 0.27 13.47 -6.90
C MET A 181 -0.54 14.06 -8.03
N ASP A 182 0.11 14.50 -9.10
CA ASP A 182 -0.54 15.15 -10.23
C ASP A 182 -1.49 14.19 -10.96
N VAL A 183 -1.08 12.93 -11.16
CA VAL A 183 -1.95 11.90 -11.74
C VAL A 183 -3.17 11.66 -10.87
N ILE A 184 -3.01 11.47 -9.56
CA ILE A 184 -4.15 11.15 -8.69
C ILE A 184 -5.08 12.35 -8.54
N THR A 185 -4.58 13.57 -8.45
CA THR A 185 -5.43 14.78 -8.36
C THR A 185 -6.12 15.07 -9.69
N GLY A 186 -5.44 14.87 -10.82
CA GLY A 186 -6.00 15.02 -12.15
C GLY A 186 -7.09 14.00 -12.45
N THR A 187 -6.85 12.73 -12.14
CA THR A 187 -7.80 11.63 -12.40
C THR A 187 -8.90 11.52 -11.35
N SER A 188 -8.65 11.97 -10.11
CA SER A 188 -9.67 11.95 -9.05
C SER A 188 -10.56 13.19 -9.08
N PHE A 189 -10.02 14.35 -9.37
CA PHE A 189 -10.74 15.63 -9.20
C PHE A 189 -10.69 16.55 -10.42
N GLY A 190 -9.93 16.20 -11.45
CA GLY A 190 -9.70 17.09 -12.59
C GLY A 190 -8.95 18.37 -12.20
N VAL A 191 -8.11 18.31 -11.16
CA VAL A 191 -7.31 19.42 -10.66
C VAL A 191 -5.87 19.23 -11.13
N ASN A 192 -5.32 20.26 -11.77
CA ASN A 192 -3.93 20.32 -12.19
C ASN A 192 -3.14 21.18 -11.17
N ILE A 193 -2.23 20.55 -10.44
CA ILE A 193 -1.46 21.19 -9.36
C ILE A 193 -0.06 21.57 -9.82
N ASP A 194 0.57 20.75 -10.68
CA ASP A 194 2.00 20.83 -11.01
C ASP A 194 2.86 20.76 -9.74
N SER A 195 2.73 19.65 -9.03
CA SER A 195 3.21 19.45 -7.67
C SER A 195 4.72 19.64 -7.51
N LEU A 196 5.51 19.36 -8.56
CA LEU A 196 6.96 19.53 -8.52
C LEU A 196 7.36 21.00 -8.44
N ASN A 197 6.69 21.87 -9.23
CA ASN A 197 6.96 23.29 -9.26
C ASN A 197 6.22 24.05 -8.15
N ASN A 198 5.15 23.46 -7.61
CA ASN A 198 4.33 24.03 -6.54
C ASN A 198 4.30 23.13 -5.29
N PRO A 199 5.45 22.85 -4.64
CA PRO A 199 5.51 21.93 -3.50
C PRO A 199 4.76 22.46 -2.26
N GLN A 200 4.41 23.74 -2.22
CA GLN A 200 3.64 24.41 -1.16
C GLN A 200 2.13 24.49 -1.47
N ASP A 201 1.68 23.87 -2.59
CA ASP A 201 0.24 23.80 -2.87
C ASP A 201 -0.49 23.13 -1.70
N PRO A 202 -1.63 23.66 -1.23
CA PRO A 202 -2.37 23.12 -0.10
C PRO A 202 -2.76 21.64 -0.24
N PHE A 203 -3.03 21.14 -1.46
CA PHE A 203 -3.27 19.72 -1.70
C PHE A 203 -2.01 18.89 -1.42
N VAL A 204 -0.84 19.35 -1.90
CA VAL A 204 0.45 18.68 -1.69
C VAL A 204 0.78 18.61 -0.22
N GLU A 205 0.70 19.75 0.47
CA GLU A 205 1.02 19.85 1.91
C GLU A 205 0.10 18.97 2.76
N ASN A 206 -1.23 19.05 2.53
CA ASN A 206 -2.18 18.26 3.31
C ASN A 206 -2.07 16.77 2.99
N THR A 207 -1.77 16.38 1.75
CA THR A 207 -1.50 14.97 1.44
C THR A 207 -0.25 14.46 2.14
N LYS A 208 0.84 15.22 2.14
CA LYS A 208 2.06 14.86 2.88
C LYS A 208 1.82 14.73 4.39
N LYS A 209 0.98 15.59 4.98
CA LYS A 209 0.58 15.48 6.40
C LYS A 209 -0.24 14.22 6.65
N LEU A 210 -1.16 13.88 5.75
CA LEU A 210 -1.99 12.67 5.84
C LEU A 210 -1.15 11.38 5.86
N LEU A 211 0.03 11.40 5.25
CA LEU A 211 0.93 10.23 5.12
C LEU A 211 1.93 10.07 6.27
N ARG A 212 2.02 11.03 7.17
CA ARG A 212 2.94 10.98 8.31
C ARG A 212 2.36 10.10 9.42
N PHE A 213 2.59 8.80 9.33
CA PHE A 213 2.32 7.86 10.43
C PHE A 213 3.64 7.53 11.13
N ASP A 214 3.74 7.90 12.41
CA ASP A 214 4.80 7.44 13.28
C ASP A 214 4.26 6.36 14.22
N PHE A 215 4.71 5.12 14.04
CA PHE A 215 4.31 4.00 14.89
C PHE A 215 4.83 4.11 16.32
N LEU A 216 5.79 5.00 16.57
CA LEU A 216 6.29 5.32 17.91
C LEU A 216 5.54 6.49 18.55
N ASP A 217 4.58 7.08 17.85
CA ASP A 217 3.71 8.10 18.41
C ASP A 217 3.02 7.58 19.67
N PRO A 218 3.09 8.30 20.81
CA PRO A 218 2.49 7.86 22.07
C PRO A 218 1.00 7.57 21.99
N PHE A 219 0.26 8.29 21.13
CA PHE A 219 -1.16 8.05 20.89
C PHE A 219 -1.38 6.70 20.20
N LEU A 220 -0.65 6.40 19.11
CA LEU A 220 -0.74 5.11 18.42
C LEU A 220 -0.29 3.95 19.32
N LEU A 221 0.77 4.14 20.08
CA LEU A 221 1.20 3.15 21.08
C LEU A 221 0.12 2.90 22.14
N SER A 222 -0.57 3.94 22.61
CA SER A 222 -1.66 3.79 23.58
C SER A 222 -2.81 2.95 23.03
N ILE A 223 -3.13 3.06 21.74
CA ILE A 223 -4.17 2.26 21.08
C ILE A 223 -3.74 0.78 20.97
N ILE A 224 -2.48 0.53 20.65
CA ILE A 224 -1.94 -0.84 20.55
C ILE A 224 -1.91 -1.51 21.92
N LEU A 225 -1.46 -0.81 22.95
CA LEU A 225 -1.33 -1.34 24.31
C LEU A 225 -2.67 -1.40 25.06
N PHE A 226 -3.53 -0.43 24.83
CA PHE A 226 -4.80 -0.25 25.52
C PHE A 226 -5.96 -0.02 24.55
N PRO A 227 -6.32 -1.01 23.72
CA PRO A 227 -7.34 -0.84 22.65
C PRO A 227 -8.72 -0.45 23.20
N PHE A 228 -9.00 -0.67 24.50
CA PHE A 228 -10.23 -0.21 25.17
C PHE A 228 -10.33 1.32 25.28
N LEU A 229 -9.24 2.07 25.05
CA LEU A 229 -9.27 3.54 24.99
C LEU A 229 -9.85 4.06 23.65
N THR A 230 -9.96 3.24 22.63
CA THR A 230 -10.52 3.66 21.34
C THR A 230 -11.89 4.34 21.44
N PRO A 231 -12.88 3.79 22.16
CA PRO A 231 -14.18 4.48 22.34
C PRO A 231 -14.05 5.82 23.09
N VAL A 232 -13.11 5.94 24.01
CA VAL A 232 -12.85 7.20 24.73
C VAL A 232 -12.30 8.25 23.77
N TYR A 233 -11.31 7.88 22.96
CA TYR A 233 -10.77 8.78 21.92
C TYR A 233 -11.84 9.21 20.91
N GLU A 234 -12.70 8.29 20.47
CA GLU A 234 -13.83 8.59 19.59
C GLU A 234 -14.82 9.58 20.22
N ALA A 235 -15.17 9.38 21.49
CA ALA A 235 -16.04 10.30 22.24
C ALA A 235 -15.43 11.71 22.36
N LEU A 236 -14.11 11.80 22.49
CA LEU A 236 -13.35 13.05 22.55
C LEU A 236 -13.03 13.64 21.15
N SER A 237 -13.50 12.98 20.08
CA SER A 237 -13.19 13.36 18.68
C SER A 237 -11.69 13.39 18.36
N ILE A 238 -10.90 12.59 19.06
CA ILE A 238 -9.46 12.37 18.79
C ILE A 238 -9.36 11.23 17.79
N THR A 239 -8.70 11.47 16.66
CA THR A 239 -8.59 10.47 15.57
C THR A 239 -7.14 10.32 15.10
N ALA A 240 -6.83 9.18 14.49
CA ALA A 240 -5.53 8.90 13.88
C ALA A 240 -5.23 9.80 12.66
N PHE A 241 -6.27 10.39 12.07
CA PHE A 241 -6.12 11.32 10.95
C PHE A 241 -6.16 12.77 11.45
N PRO A 242 -5.22 13.65 11.07
CA PRO A 242 -5.20 15.05 11.50
C PRO A 242 -6.48 15.78 11.10
N LYS A 243 -7.13 16.42 12.06
CA LYS A 243 -8.45 17.05 11.86
C LYS A 243 -8.40 18.19 10.83
N ASP A 244 -7.37 19.01 10.87
CA ASP A 244 -7.16 20.12 9.93
C ASP A 244 -7.06 19.63 8.47
N VAL A 245 -6.34 18.54 8.25
CA VAL A 245 -6.19 17.89 6.95
C VAL A 245 -7.53 17.35 6.44
N ILE A 246 -8.25 16.67 7.31
CA ILE A 246 -9.57 16.12 6.99
C ILE A 246 -10.56 17.22 6.65
N ASP A 247 -10.59 18.30 7.43
CA ASP A 247 -11.48 19.43 7.19
C ASP A 247 -11.13 20.17 5.90
N PHE A 248 -9.84 20.25 5.56
CA PHE A 248 -9.40 20.75 4.25
C PHE A 248 -9.98 19.94 3.09
N PHE A 249 -9.81 18.61 3.11
CA PHE A 249 -10.32 17.76 2.05
C PHE A 249 -11.85 17.75 1.98
N LYS A 250 -12.55 17.74 3.11
CA LYS A 250 -14.02 17.87 3.16
C LYS A 250 -14.49 19.12 2.44
N LYS A 251 -13.91 20.28 2.77
CA LYS A 251 -14.26 21.58 2.15
C LYS A 251 -13.94 21.57 0.65
N SER A 252 -12.77 21.04 0.27
CA SER A 252 -12.33 21.03 -1.12
C SER A 252 -13.23 20.14 -1.98
N VAL A 253 -13.50 18.90 -1.56
CA VAL A 253 -14.36 17.97 -2.29
C VAL A 253 -15.80 18.50 -2.40
N LYS A 254 -16.34 19.08 -1.31
CA LYS A 254 -17.68 19.69 -1.32
C LYS A 254 -17.76 20.82 -2.35
N ARG A 255 -16.80 21.75 -2.35
CA ARG A 255 -16.75 22.85 -3.34
C ARG A 255 -16.67 22.33 -4.78
N MET A 256 -15.84 21.32 -5.02
CA MET A 256 -15.72 20.70 -6.35
C MET A 256 -17.04 20.06 -6.79
N LYS A 257 -17.71 19.32 -5.90
CA LYS A 257 -19.02 18.74 -6.18
C LYS A 257 -20.07 19.81 -6.51
N GLU A 258 -20.16 20.85 -5.72
CA GLU A 258 -21.11 21.97 -5.94
C GLU A 258 -20.83 22.69 -7.27
N SER A 259 -19.56 22.91 -7.62
CA SER A 259 -19.16 23.48 -8.91
C SER A 259 -19.61 22.61 -10.09
N ARG A 260 -19.46 21.30 -9.98
CA ARG A 260 -19.84 20.36 -11.06
C ARG A 260 -21.33 20.22 -11.25
N LEU A 261 -22.10 20.30 -10.19
CA LEU A 261 -23.56 20.28 -10.26
C LEU A 261 -24.13 21.53 -10.96
N LYS A 262 -23.39 22.64 -10.93
CA LYS A 262 -23.75 23.88 -11.64
C LYS A 262 -23.32 23.86 -13.11
N ASP A 263 -22.16 23.23 -13.41
CA ASP A 263 -21.57 23.15 -14.76
C ASP A 263 -21.95 21.81 -15.42
N LYS A 264 -23.15 21.72 -15.97
CA LYS A 264 -23.68 20.52 -16.61
C LYS A 264 -23.17 20.26 -18.02
N GLU A 265 -22.53 21.24 -18.65
CA GLU A 265 -22.12 21.16 -20.07
C GLU A 265 -20.74 20.50 -20.25
N ARG A 266 -19.91 20.42 -19.21
CA ARG A 266 -18.55 19.91 -19.31
C ARG A 266 -18.50 18.42 -19.03
N HIS A 267 -18.33 17.61 -20.07
CA HIS A 267 -18.07 16.18 -19.92
C HIS A 267 -16.73 15.94 -19.20
N ARG A 268 -16.76 15.24 -18.06
CA ARG A 268 -15.59 14.90 -17.26
C ARG A 268 -15.52 13.39 -17.02
N VAL A 269 -14.30 12.85 -17.04
CA VAL A 269 -14.03 11.40 -16.89
C VAL A 269 -13.08 11.16 -15.71
N ASP A 270 -13.37 11.69 -14.56
CA ASP A 270 -12.58 11.48 -13.36
C ASP A 270 -13.38 10.74 -12.26
N PHE A 271 -12.68 10.25 -11.23
CA PHE A 271 -13.31 9.45 -10.19
C PHE A 271 -14.41 10.22 -9.43
N LEU A 272 -14.23 11.52 -9.18
CA LEU A 272 -15.25 12.32 -8.51
C LEU A 272 -16.53 12.41 -9.34
N GLN A 273 -16.41 12.61 -10.67
CA GLN A 273 -17.57 12.65 -11.55
C GLN A 273 -18.31 11.30 -11.56
N LEU A 274 -17.58 10.20 -11.68
CA LEU A 274 -18.15 8.85 -11.67
C LEU A 274 -18.89 8.55 -10.34
N MET A 275 -18.36 9.04 -9.21
CA MET A 275 -19.06 8.93 -7.91
C MET A 275 -20.31 9.81 -7.83
N ILE A 276 -20.26 11.04 -8.37
CA ILE A 276 -21.44 11.93 -8.45
C ILE A 276 -22.51 11.32 -9.35
N ASP A 277 -22.14 10.78 -10.51
CA ASP A 277 -23.07 10.15 -11.44
C ASP A 277 -23.76 8.93 -10.81
N SER A 278 -23.02 8.16 -10.01
CA SER A 278 -23.59 7.04 -9.26
C SER A 278 -24.64 7.46 -8.22
N GLN A 279 -24.56 8.70 -7.68
CA GLN A 279 -25.57 9.25 -6.77
C GLN A 279 -26.87 9.65 -7.51
N ASN A 280 -26.78 9.99 -8.80
CA ASN A 280 -27.88 10.55 -9.59
C ASN A 280 -28.66 9.49 -10.40
N THR A 281 -28.29 8.21 -10.33
CA THR A 281 -28.96 7.15 -11.09
C THR A 281 -30.35 6.89 -10.52
N LYS A 282 -31.38 7.05 -11.37
CA LYS A 282 -32.82 7.02 -10.99
C LYS A 282 -33.36 5.68 -10.47
N GLU A 283 -32.61 4.60 -10.54
CA GLU A 283 -33.04 3.24 -10.17
C GLU A 283 -32.78 2.86 -8.72
N THR A 284 -32.45 3.79 -7.85
CA THR A 284 -31.93 3.46 -6.54
C THR A 284 -32.88 3.74 -5.40
N VAL A 285 -33.32 2.67 -4.74
CA VAL A 285 -33.73 2.68 -3.34
C VAL A 285 -32.59 3.37 -2.53
N SER A 286 -32.97 4.29 -1.65
CA SER A 286 -32.09 5.26 -0.95
C SER A 286 -30.84 4.69 -0.25
N HIS A 287 -30.73 3.36 -0.11
CA HIS A 287 -29.59 2.66 0.52
C HIS A 287 -28.52 2.17 -0.44
N LYS A 288 -28.64 2.43 -1.76
CA LYS A 288 -27.71 1.91 -2.79
C LYS A 288 -26.76 2.96 -3.36
N VAL A 289 -26.74 4.18 -2.87
CA VAL A 289 -25.87 5.26 -3.36
C VAL A 289 -24.87 5.68 -2.29
N LEU A 290 -23.75 6.30 -2.71
CA LEU A 290 -22.82 6.91 -1.77
C LEU A 290 -23.41 8.17 -1.15
N SER A 291 -23.34 8.31 0.17
CA SER A 291 -23.59 9.58 0.84
C SER A 291 -22.47 10.58 0.56
N ASP A 292 -22.69 11.87 0.83
CA ASP A 292 -21.65 12.89 0.66
C ASP A 292 -20.45 12.65 1.56
N LEU A 293 -20.64 12.16 2.78
CA LEU A 293 -19.54 11.79 3.66
C LEU A 293 -18.74 10.60 3.13
N GLU A 294 -19.41 9.61 2.59
CA GLU A 294 -18.73 8.46 1.95
C GLU A 294 -17.96 8.90 0.71
N LEU A 295 -18.55 9.76 -0.13
CA LEU A 295 -17.87 10.30 -1.30
C LEU A 295 -16.58 11.03 -0.91
N VAL A 296 -16.61 11.87 0.12
CA VAL A 296 -15.41 12.53 0.65
C VAL A 296 -14.40 11.51 1.18
N ALA A 297 -14.85 10.51 1.94
CA ALA A 297 -13.97 9.48 2.48
C ALA A 297 -13.24 8.68 1.38
N GLN A 298 -13.95 8.33 0.28
CA GLN A 298 -13.31 7.69 -0.88
C GLN A 298 -12.30 8.62 -1.56
N SER A 299 -12.65 9.90 -1.70
CA SER A 299 -11.76 10.89 -2.29
C SER A 299 -10.45 11.01 -1.53
N VAL A 300 -10.50 11.09 -0.21
CA VAL A 300 -9.31 11.14 0.66
C VAL A 300 -8.48 9.87 0.55
N ILE A 301 -9.13 8.69 0.61
CA ILE A 301 -8.40 7.42 0.56
C ILE A 301 -7.78 7.16 -0.81
N PHE A 302 -8.36 7.67 -1.91
CA PHE A 302 -7.76 7.55 -3.25
C PHE A 302 -6.48 8.39 -3.37
N ILE A 303 -6.46 9.60 -2.81
CA ILE A 303 -5.23 10.41 -2.76
C ILE A 303 -4.15 9.66 -1.98
N PHE A 304 -4.48 9.20 -0.78
CA PHE A 304 -3.57 8.45 0.08
C PHE A 304 -2.99 7.23 -0.65
N ALA A 305 -3.88 6.40 -1.21
CA ALA A 305 -3.48 5.15 -1.86
C ALA A 305 -2.69 5.38 -3.15
N GLY A 306 -3.08 6.38 -3.98
CA GLY A 306 -2.45 6.60 -5.27
C GLY A 306 -1.08 7.28 -5.21
N TYR A 307 -0.88 8.19 -4.26
CA TYR A 307 0.38 8.93 -4.13
C TYR A 307 1.51 8.04 -3.62
N GLU A 308 1.36 7.49 -2.40
CA GLU A 308 2.46 6.85 -1.70
C GLU A 308 2.88 5.53 -2.35
N THR A 309 1.92 4.69 -2.70
CA THR A 309 2.21 3.36 -3.21
C THR A 309 2.84 3.39 -4.60
N THR A 310 2.34 4.24 -5.49
CA THR A 310 2.83 4.36 -6.87
C THR A 310 4.23 4.97 -6.90
N SER A 311 4.47 6.04 -6.14
CA SER A 311 5.78 6.68 -6.10
C SER A 311 6.86 5.77 -5.51
N SER A 312 6.53 4.99 -4.48
CA SER A 312 7.46 4.02 -3.89
C SER A 312 7.75 2.88 -4.86
N ALA A 313 6.73 2.33 -5.52
CA ALA A 313 6.91 1.26 -6.51
C ALA A 313 7.79 1.73 -7.68
N LEU A 314 7.54 2.91 -8.26
CA LEU A 314 8.36 3.48 -9.32
C LEU A 314 9.81 3.71 -8.86
N SER A 315 10.01 4.16 -7.63
CA SER A 315 11.36 4.35 -7.09
C SER A 315 12.12 3.02 -6.99
N PHE A 316 11.48 1.94 -6.55
CA PHE A 316 12.08 0.61 -6.52
C PHE A 316 12.37 0.07 -7.92
N ILE A 317 11.45 0.25 -8.89
CA ILE A 317 11.67 -0.18 -10.27
C ILE A 317 12.89 0.52 -10.86
N MET A 318 13.00 1.82 -10.67
CA MET A 318 14.14 2.59 -11.21
C MET A 318 15.46 2.26 -10.50
N TYR A 319 15.44 1.92 -9.21
CA TYR A 319 16.59 1.41 -8.50
C TYR A 319 17.10 0.09 -9.12
N GLU A 320 16.19 -0.87 -9.32
CA GLU A 320 16.53 -2.14 -9.95
C GLU A 320 17.06 -1.96 -11.37
N LEU A 321 16.44 -1.11 -12.17
CA LEU A 321 16.91 -0.83 -13.52
C LEU A 321 18.29 -0.13 -13.54
N ALA A 322 18.55 0.79 -12.60
CA ALA A 322 19.82 1.48 -12.53
C ALA A 322 20.97 0.57 -12.07
N THR A 323 20.69 -0.40 -11.19
CA THR A 323 21.65 -1.39 -10.71
C THR A 323 21.81 -2.61 -11.63
N HIS A 324 20.88 -2.77 -12.61
CA HIS A 324 20.92 -3.82 -13.64
C HIS A 324 20.83 -3.20 -15.04
N PRO A 325 21.96 -2.65 -15.54
CA PRO A 325 21.97 -1.88 -16.80
C PRO A 325 21.62 -2.71 -18.05
N ASP A 326 21.86 -4.01 -18.03
CA ASP A 326 21.45 -4.96 -19.07
C ASP A 326 19.91 -5.10 -19.14
N VAL A 327 19.25 -5.21 -18.01
CA VAL A 327 17.79 -5.23 -17.91
C VAL A 327 17.20 -3.89 -18.37
N GLN A 328 17.78 -2.77 -17.92
CA GLN A 328 17.38 -1.44 -18.36
C GLN A 328 17.46 -1.29 -19.87
N LYS A 329 18.59 -1.70 -20.45
CA LYS A 329 18.83 -1.63 -21.91
C LYS A 329 17.81 -2.47 -22.68
N LYS A 330 17.57 -3.70 -22.25
CA LYS A 330 16.61 -4.58 -22.88
C LYS A 330 15.17 -4.02 -22.82
N LEU A 331 14.80 -3.42 -21.68
CA LEU A 331 13.48 -2.75 -21.57
C LEU A 331 13.39 -1.54 -22.50
N GLN A 332 14.45 -0.75 -22.61
CA GLN A 332 14.53 0.37 -23.55
C GLN A 332 14.38 -0.11 -25.01
N ASP A 333 14.99 -1.26 -25.38
CA ASP A 333 14.88 -1.83 -26.71
C ASP A 333 13.45 -2.29 -27.03
N GLU A 334 12.74 -2.89 -26.07
CA GLU A 334 11.31 -3.21 -26.22
C GLU A 334 10.47 -1.95 -26.43
N ILE A 335 10.70 -0.91 -25.63
CA ILE A 335 9.96 0.36 -25.72
C ILE A 335 10.23 1.02 -27.07
N ASP A 336 11.47 1.08 -27.52
CA ASP A 336 11.86 1.69 -28.81
C ASP A 336 11.26 0.92 -30.01
N ALA A 337 11.19 -0.41 -29.92
CA ALA A 337 10.56 -1.25 -30.95
C ALA A 337 9.04 -1.08 -30.99
N ALA A 338 8.39 -0.98 -29.83
CA ALA A 338 6.93 -0.78 -29.73
C ALA A 338 6.48 0.64 -30.11
N LEU A 339 7.33 1.63 -29.86
CA LEU A 339 7.07 3.06 -30.08
C LEU A 339 8.22 3.71 -30.85
N PRO A 340 8.36 3.43 -32.16
CA PRO A 340 9.44 3.96 -32.97
C PRO A 340 9.45 5.50 -32.99
N ASN A 341 10.63 6.09 -33.13
CA ASN A 341 10.82 7.54 -33.16
C ASN A 341 10.27 8.29 -31.94
N LYS A 342 10.29 7.63 -30.77
CA LYS A 342 9.70 8.16 -29.52
C LYS A 342 8.23 8.54 -29.66
N ALA A 343 7.48 7.75 -30.43
CA ALA A 343 6.04 7.94 -30.55
C ALA A 343 5.37 7.97 -29.17
N PRO A 344 4.33 8.77 -28.97
CA PRO A 344 3.58 8.82 -27.71
C PRO A 344 3.08 7.43 -27.30
N ALA A 345 3.16 7.13 -26.02
CA ALA A 345 2.62 5.90 -25.49
C ALA A 345 1.11 5.81 -25.71
N THR A 346 0.65 4.63 -26.15
CA THR A 346 -0.77 4.32 -26.24
C THR A 346 -1.13 3.22 -25.24
N TYR A 347 -2.38 3.22 -24.80
CA TYR A 347 -2.88 2.17 -23.91
C TYR A 347 -2.62 0.77 -24.47
N ASP A 348 -2.97 0.57 -25.75
CA ASP A 348 -2.87 -0.73 -26.40
C ASP A 348 -1.40 -1.18 -26.58
N ALA A 349 -0.48 -0.27 -26.91
CA ALA A 349 0.94 -0.58 -27.02
C ALA A 349 1.52 -1.02 -25.66
N MET A 350 1.19 -0.32 -24.57
CA MET A 350 1.69 -0.66 -23.23
C MET A 350 1.17 -2.01 -22.72
N VAL A 351 -0.05 -2.40 -23.09
CA VAL A 351 -0.60 -3.72 -22.72
C VAL A 351 0.13 -4.85 -23.43
N GLN A 352 0.76 -4.59 -24.58
CA GLN A 352 1.50 -5.57 -25.37
C GLN A 352 2.97 -5.72 -24.96
N MET A 353 3.54 -4.77 -24.23
CA MET A 353 4.93 -4.80 -23.78
C MET A 353 5.11 -5.87 -22.69
N GLU A 354 5.64 -7.03 -23.08
CA GLU A 354 5.77 -8.18 -22.18
C GLU A 354 6.94 -8.01 -21.20
N TYR A 355 8.07 -7.49 -21.68
CA TYR A 355 9.25 -7.32 -20.84
C TYR A 355 9.03 -6.23 -19.77
N LEU A 356 8.32 -5.17 -20.12
CA LEU A 356 7.86 -4.17 -19.16
C LEU A 356 6.99 -4.79 -18.05
N ASP A 357 6.08 -5.69 -18.41
CA ASP A 357 5.29 -6.44 -17.43
C ASP A 357 6.17 -7.29 -16.50
N MET A 358 7.16 -7.97 -17.05
CA MET A 358 8.10 -8.80 -16.27
C MET A 358 8.90 -7.98 -15.26
N VAL A 359 9.45 -6.84 -15.69
CA VAL A 359 10.22 -5.93 -14.84
C VAL A 359 9.37 -5.38 -13.69
N VAL A 360 8.16 -4.92 -13.99
CA VAL A 360 7.23 -4.40 -12.97
C VAL A 360 6.86 -5.50 -11.97
N ASN A 361 6.46 -6.67 -12.45
CA ASN A 361 6.03 -7.76 -11.56
C ASN A 361 7.18 -8.32 -10.72
N GLU A 362 8.39 -8.46 -11.28
CA GLU A 362 9.56 -8.92 -10.51
C GLU A 362 9.97 -7.90 -9.44
N THR A 363 9.91 -6.60 -9.75
CA THR A 363 10.14 -5.57 -8.73
C THR A 363 9.09 -5.64 -7.63
N LEU A 364 7.80 -5.80 -7.96
CA LEU A 364 6.73 -5.93 -6.97
C LEU A 364 6.82 -7.24 -6.17
N ARG A 365 7.45 -8.28 -6.70
CA ARG A 365 7.80 -9.48 -5.93
C ARG A 365 8.85 -9.15 -4.87
N LEU A 366 9.93 -8.50 -5.24
CA LEU A 366 11.01 -8.12 -4.32
C LEU A 366 10.54 -7.04 -3.32
N PHE A 367 9.75 -6.08 -3.78
CA PHE A 367 9.31 -4.94 -2.98
C PHE A 367 7.79 -4.80 -3.00
N PRO A 368 7.03 -5.73 -2.38
CA PRO A 368 5.59 -5.59 -2.24
C PRO A 368 5.27 -4.43 -1.30
N ILE A 369 4.66 -3.36 -1.80
CA ILE A 369 4.42 -2.13 -1.03
C ILE A 369 3.62 -2.43 0.25
N ALA A 370 2.61 -3.30 0.17
CA ALA A 370 1.93 -3.87 1.33
C ALA A 370 2.59 -5.20 1.71
N GLY A 371 3.58 -5.15 2.57
CA GLY A 371 4.34 -6.33 3.01
C GLY A 371 3.57 -7.30 3.90
N ARG A 372 2.39 -6.91 4.39
CA ARG A 372 1.48 -7.73 5.19
C ARG A 372 0.03 -7.53 4.74
N LEU A 373 -0.73 -8.62 4.66
CA LEU A 373 -2.18 -8.59 4.48
C LEU A 373 -2.84 -9.13 5.75
N GLU A 374 -3.92 -8.50 6.18
CA GLU A 374 -4.57 -8.88 7.44
C GLU A 374 -6.09 -9.04 7.28
N ARG A 375 -6.67 -10.00 8.00
CA ARG A 375 -8.11 -10.22 8.13
C ARG A 375 -8.46 -10.59 9.57
N VAL A 376 -9.54 -10.04 10.08
CA VAL A 376 -10.06 -10.39 11.41
C VAL A 376 -11.05 -11.53 11.29
N CYS A 377 -10.89 -12.55 12.12
CA CYS A 377 -11.81 -13.67 12.23
C CYS A 377 -13.07 -13.25 12.98
N LYS A 378 -14.24 -13.32 12.33
CA LYS A 378 -15.52 -12.87 12.93
C LYS A 378 -16.21 -13.92 13.80
N LYS A 379 -15.89 -15.19 13.62
CA LYS A 379 -16.47 -16.33 14.37
C LYS A 379 -15.46 -17.47 14.42
N ASP A 380 -15.53 -18.33 15.40
CA ASP A 380 -14.68 -19.50 15.49
C ASP A 380 -14.80 -20.33 14.21
N VAL A 381 -13.66 -20.71 13.64
CA VAL A 381 -13.59 -21.48 12.39
C VAL A 381 -12.35 -22.36 12.39
N GLU A 382 -12.46 -23.54 11.78
CA GLU A 382 -11.33 -24.39 11.47
C GLU A 382 -10.94 -24.22 10.00
N VAL A 383 -9.65 -23.95 9.76
CA VAL A 383 -9.09 -23.82 8.41
C VAL A 383 -7.89 -24.76 8.30
N ASN A 384 -8.00 -25.77 7.42
CA ASN A 384 -6.97 -26.80 7.21
C ASN A 384 -6.44 -27.43 8.52
N GLY A 385 -7.35 -27.78 9.44
CA GLY A 385 -7.02 -28.38 10.73
C GLY A 385 -6.52 -27.40 11.81
N VAL A 386 -6.48 -26.10 11.52
CA VAL A 386 -6.10 -25.05 12.47
C VAL A 386 -7.35 -24.34 12.96
N LEU A 387 -7.62 -24.42 14.26
CA LEU A 387 -8.70 -23.66 14.91
C LEU A 387 -8.30 -22.19 15.01
N ILE A 388 -9.12 -21.30 14.45
CA ILE A 388 -8.95 -19.85 14.51
C ILE A 388 -10.11 -19.24 15.30
N PRO A 389 -9.89 -18.83 16.54
CA PRO A 389 -10.94 -18.23 17.36
C PRO A 389 -11.39 -16.87 16.85
N LYS A 390 -12.64 -16.51 17.16
CA LYS A 390 -13.19 -15.17 16.94
C LYS A 390 -12.28 -14.10 17.53
N GLY A 391 -12.06 -13.03 16.76
CA GLY A 391 -11.23 -11.89 17.15
C GLY A 391 -9.74 -12.04 16.83
N VAL A 392 -9.28 -13.24 16.50
CA VAL A 392 -7.89 -13.43 16.03
C VAL A 392 -7.71 -12.74 14.68
N THR A 393 -6.62 -11.97 14.55
CA THR A 393 -6.21 -11.43 13.24
C THR A 393 -5.36 -12.45 12.52
N VAL A 394 -5.77 -12.84 11.33
CA VAL A 394 -4.95 -13.67 10.41
C VAL A 394 -4.11 -12.74 9.55
N MET A 395 -2.80 -12.97 9.53
CA MET A 395 -1.83 -12.16 8.81
C MET A 395 -1.07 -13.02 7.79
N ILE A 396 -0.89 -12.47 6.59
CA ILE A 396 -0.13 -13.09 5.49
C ILE A 396 1.08 -12.19 5.25
N PRO A 397 2.31 -12.67 5.51
CA PRO A 397 3.54 -11.90 5.38
C PRO A 397 4.01 -11.94 3.91
N THR A 398 3.43 -11.08 3.06
CA THR A 398 3.69 -11.07 1.60
C THR A 398 5.17 -10.91 1.28
N TYR A 399 5.90 -10.07 2.03
CA TYR A 399 7.34 -9.90 1.84
C TYR A 399 8.13 -11.21 2.04
N ALA A 400 7.85 -11.94 3.12
CA ALA A 400 8.50 -13.22 3.39
C ALA A 400 8.06 -14.31 2.39
N LEU A 401 6.77 -14.33 2.02
CA LEU A 401 6.21 -15.29 1.06
C LEU A 401 6.80 -15.11 -0.35
N HIS A 402 7.01 -13.86 -0.78
CA HIS A 402 7.64 -13.54 -2.07
C HIS A 402 9.13 -13.87 -2.12
N ARG A 403 9.74 -14.25 -0.98
CA ARG A 403 11.14 -14.63 -0.85
C ARG A 403 11.33 -16.07 -0.36
N ASP A 404 10.26 -16.85 -0.25
CA ASP A 404 10.38 -18.25 0.15
C ASP A 404 11.07 -19.07 -0.95
N PRO A 405 12.26 -19.68 -0.67
CA PRO A 405 13.00 -20.47 -1.65
C PRO A 405 12.26 -21.73 -2.12
N LYS A 406 11.19 -22.14 -1.42
CA LYS A 406 10.31 -23.22 -1.87
C LYS A 406 9.52 -22.87 -3.13
N HIS A 407 9.25 -21.58 -3.32
CA HIS A 407 8.44 -21.09 -4.42
C HIS A 407 9.24 -20.28 -5.44
N TRP A 408 10.37 -19.69 -5.02
CA TRP A 408 11.17 -18.78 -5.82
C TRP A 408 12.63 -19.22 -5.87
N ILE A 409 13.14 -19.48 -7.06
CA ILE A 409 14.57 -19.79 -7.27
C ILE A 409 15.34 -18.49 -7.12
N GLU A 410 16.42 -18.51 -6.30
CA GLU A 410 17.22 -17.31 -6.00
C GLU A 410 16.34 -16.10 -5.63
N PRO A 411 15.58 -16.21 -4.52
CA PRO A 411 14.49 -15.29 -4.20
C PRO A 411 14.93 -13.85 -3.95
N GLU A 412 16.19 -13.61 -3.61
CA GLU A 412 16.74 -12.27 -3.36
C GLU A 412 17.24 -11.57 -4.63
N GLU A 413 17.37 -12.30 -5.73
CA GLU A 413 17.87 -11.78 -7.00
C GLU A 413 16.78 -11.12 -7.82
N PHE A 414 17.07 -9.96 -8.41
CA PHE A 414 16.21 -9.31 -9.39
C PHE A 414 16.41 -9.96 -10.75
N ARG A 415 15.45 -10.80 -11.14
CA ARG A 415 15.51 -11.60 -12.37
C ARG A 415 14.19 -11.55 -13.12
N PRO A 416 13.92 -10.52 -13.91
CA PRO A 416 12.74 -10.47 -14.78
C PRO A 416 12.70 -11.67 -15.74
N GLU A 417 13.89 -12.16 -16.15
CA GLU A 417 14.08 -13.38 -16.92
C GLU A 417 14.78 -14.46 -16.10
N SER A 418 14.29 -15.67 -16.14
CA SER A 418 14.98 -16.84 -15.59
C SER A 418 15.50 -17.71 -16.73
N TYR A 419 16.81 -17.95 -16.76
CA TYR A 419 17.48 -18.77 -17.78
C TYR A 419 17.03 -20.24 -17.78
N TYR A 420 16.61 -20.78 -16.63
CA TYR A 420 16.32 -22.21 -16.46
C TYR A 420 14.85 -22.63 -16.61
N CYS A 421 13.90 -21.67 -16.51
CA CYS A 421 12.46 -21.98 -16.58
C CYS A 421 11.68 -21.06 -17.52
N GLY A 422 12.35 -20.23 -18.31
CA GLY A 422 11.72 -19.07 -18.95
C GLY A 422 11.41 -17.98 -17.90
N SER A 423 11.09 -16.77 -18.34
CA SER A 423 10.75 -15.68 -17.42
C SER A 423 9.60 -16.08 -16.50
N ARG A 424 9.73 -15.86 -15.19
CA ARG A 424 8.68 -16.11 -14.18
C ARG A 424 7.36 -15.45 -14.55
N PHE A 425 7.43 -14.23 -15.08
CA PHE A 425 6.28 -13.40 -15.40
C PHE A 425 5.99 -13.28 -16.90
N SER A 426 6.61 -14.12 -17.75
CA SER A 426 6.24 -14.17 -19.17
C SER A 426 4.79 -14.62 -19.34
N LYS A 427 4.16 -14.26 -20.46
CA LYS A 427 2.78 -14.71 -20.78
C LYS A 427 2.62 -16.23 -20.69
N LYS A 428 3.67 -16.99 -21.05
CA LYS A 428 3.68 -18.44 -21.02
C LYS A 428 3.72 -19.02 -19.60
N ASN A 429 4.42 -18.36 -18.66
CA ASN A 429 4.68 -18.89 -17.31
C ASN A 429 3.85 -18.21 -16.22
N LYS A 430 3.28 -17.04 -16.50
CA LYS A 430 2.49 -16.27 -15.53
C LYS A 430 1.33 -17.08 -14.93
N ASP A 431 0.70 -17.91 -15.75
CA ASP A 431 -0.41 -18.77 -15.32
C ASP A 431 0.03 -19.96 -14.47
N SER A 432 1.34 -20.26 -14.42
CA SER A 432 1.92 -21.30 -13.55
C SER A 432 2.25 -20.81 -12.15
N ILE A 433 2.28 -19.50 -11.92
CA ILE A 433 2.50 -18.94 -10.59
C ILE A 433 1.22 -19.07 -9.78
N ASP A 434 1.33 -19.72 -8.62
CA ASP A 434 0.21 -19.83 -7.69
C ASP A 434 -0.26 -18.42 -7.25
N PRO A 435 -1.52 -18.02 -7.52
CA PRO A 435 -2.04 -16.69 -7.21
C PRO A 435 -2.17 -16.42 -5.70
N TYR A 436 -1.88 -17.42 -4.86
CA TYR A 436 -1.86 -17.29 -3.41
C TYR A 436 -0.44 -17.19 -2.84
N ILE A 437 0.58 -17.24 -3.71
CA ILE A 437 1.99 -17.05 -3.37
C ILE A 437 2.49 -15.68 -3.83
N TYR A 438 2.00 -15.17 -4.96
CA TYR A 438 2.33 -13.85 -5.49
C TYR A 438 1.16 -12.88 -5.27
N LEU A 439 1.29 -11.98 -4.29
CA LEU A 439 0.20 -11.18 -3.75
C LEU A 439 0.50 -9.66 -3.67
N PRO A 440 1.13 -9.01 -4.67
CA PRO A 440 1.52 -7.61 -4.56
C PRO A 440 0.31 -6.67 -4.42
N PHE A 441 -0.86 -7.08 -4.90
CA PHE A 441 -2.14 -6.36 -4.77
C PHE A 441 -3.17 -7.10 -3.93
N GLY A 442 -2.74 -8.16 -3.21
CA GLY A 442 -3.66 -9.09 -2.57
C GLY A 442 -4.44 -9.93 -3.58
N THR A 443 -5.41 -10.70 -3.09
CA THR A 443 -6.31 -11.52 -3.93
C THR A 443 -7.70 -11.59 -3.31
N GLY A 444 -8.68 -12.10 -4.07
CA GLY A 444 -10.06 -12.26 -3.63
C GLY A 444 -10.88 -10.97 -3.66
N PRO A 445 -12.09 -10.99 -3.09
CA PRO A 445 -13.04 -9.86 -3.18
C PRO A 445 -12.53 -8.54 -2.61
N ARG A 446 -11.60 -8.59 -1.63
CA ARG A 446 -11.04 -7.42 -0.97
C ARG A 446 -9.58 -7.13 -1.41
N ASN A 447 -9.22 -7.50 -2.63
CA ASN A 447 -7.96 -7.12 -3.26
C ASN A 447 -7.91 -5.59 -3.54
N CYS A 448 -6.76 -5.11 -4.00
CA CYS A 448 -6.61 -3.71 -4.40
C CYS A 448 -7.58 -3.35 -5.54
N ILE A 449 -8.47 -2.39 -5.29
CA ILE A 449 -9.43 -1.92 -6.30
C ILE A 449 -8.72 -1.16 -7.43
N GLY A 450 -7.65 -0.44 -7.09
CA GLY A 450 -6.86 0.36 -8.02
C GLY A 450 -5.73 -0.39 -8.74
N MET A 451 -5.65 -1.73 -8.67
CA MET A 451 -4.55 -2.50 -9.25
C MET A 451 -4.30 -2.16 -10.73
N ARG A 452 -5.35 -2.17 -11.55
CA ARG A 452 -5.23 -1.87 -13.00
C ARG A 452 -4.81 -0.43 -13.24
N PHE A 453 -5.36 0.51 -12.45
CA PHE A 453 -4.97 1.91 -12.49
C PHE A 453 -3.49 2.10 -12.14
N ALA A 454 -3.03 1.50 -11.04
CA ALA A 454 -1.65 1.59 -10.59
C ALA A 454 -0.67 1.01 -11.62
N LEU A 455 -0.95 -0.18 -12.16
CA LEU A 455 -0.12 -0.81 -13.19
C LEU A 455 -0.02 0.05 -14.45
N MET A 456 -1.15 0.57 -14.93
CA MET A 456 -1.16 1.45 -16.11
C MET A 456 -0.39 2.74 -15.85
N ASN A 457 -0.59 3.36 -14.68
CA ASN A 457 0.09 4.59 -14.28
C ASN A 457 1.62 4.40 -14.20
N MET A 458 2.07 3.31 -13.56
CA MET A 458 3.50 2.98 -13.47
C MET A 458 4.11 2.70 -14.85
N LYS A 459 3.46 1.91 -15.69
CA LYS A 459 3.94 1.60 -17.04
C LYS A 459 4.07 2.85 -17.89
N LEU A 460 3.10 3.75 -17.82
CA LEU A 460 3.12 5.01 -18.57
C LEU A 460 4.30 5.90 -18.14
N ALA A 461 4.55 6.03 -16.85
CA ALA A 461 5.72 6.75 -16.34
C ALA A 461 7.02 6.11 -16.84
N LEU A 462 7.15 4.79 -16.74
CA LEU A 462 8.36 4.05 -17.14
C LEU A 462 8.63 4.19 -18.64
N VAL A 463 7.60 4.06 -19.48
CA VAL A 463 7.74 4.22 -20.93
C VAL A 463 8.21 5.63 -21.26
N GLY A 464 7.54 6.67 -20.73
CA GLY A 464 7.91 8.07 -21.00
C GLY A 464 9.34 8.38 -20.55
N VAL A 465 9.71 7.91 -19.38
CA VAL A 465 11.05 8.15 -18.81
C VAL A 465 12.15 7.39 -19.56
N LEU A 466 11.96 6.08 -19.82
CA LEU A 466 12.98 5.23 -20.45
C LEU A 466 13.15 5.46 -21.95
N GLN A 467 12.15 6.03 -22.63
CA GLN A 467 12.33 6.52 -23.99
C GLN A 467 13.38 7.64 -24.09
N ASN A 468 13.49 8.44 -23.03
CA ASN A 468 14.25 9.69 -23.05
C ASN A 468 15.55 9.64 -22.23
N PHE A 469 15.60 8.79 -21.22
CA PHE A 469 16.68 8.79 -20.25
C PHE A 469 17.19 7.39 -19.93
N SER A 470 18.44 7.35 -19.45
CA SER A 470 19.04 6.21 -18.77
C SER A 470 19.39 6.63 -17.34
N PHE A 471 19.30 5.68 -16.40
CA PHE A 471 19.57 5.92 -15.00
C PHE A 471 20.76 5.09 -14.54
N LYS A 472 21.60 5.70 -13.70
CA LYS A 472 22.79 5.07 -13.13
C LYS A 472 22.88 5.34 -11.64
N PRO A 473 23.47 4.43 -10.86
CA PRO A 473 23.86 4.72 -9.49
C PRO A 473 24.86 5.89 -9.43
N CYS A 474 24.85 6.61 -8.31
CA CYS A 474 25.81 7.65 -7.96
C CYS A 474 26.35 7.41 -6.54
N GLU A 475 27.20 8.29 -6.04
CA GLU A 475 27.80 8.16 -4.69
C GLU A 475 26.75 8.11 -3.57
N GLU A 476 25.64 8.84 -3.74
CA GLU A 476 24.53 8.90 -2.79
C GLU A 476 23.61 7.68 -2.86
N THR A 477 23.73 6.85 -3.88
CA THR A 477 22.90 5.65 -4.04
C THR A 477 23.26 4.60 -3.00
N GLN A 478 22.31 4.24 -2.12
CA GLN A 478 22.54 3.19 -1.13
C GLN A 478 22.50 1.80 -1.79
N ILE A 479 23.67 1.15 -1.89
CA ILE A 479 23.82 -0.22 -2.42
C ILE A 479 24.56 -1.08 -1.38
N PRO A 480 23.99 -2.20 -0.91
CA PRO A 480 22.63 -2.68 -1.18
C PRO A 480 21.56 -1.78 -0.56
N LEU A 481 20.38 -1.79 -1.15
CA LEU A 481 19.23 -1.04 -0.66
C LEU A 481 18.79 -1.56 0.72
N LYS A 482 18.63 -0.65 1.68
CA LYS A 482 18.06 -0.96 2.98
C LYS A 482 16.63 -0.46 3.06
N LEU A 483 15.77 -1.25 3.70
CA LEU A 483 14.36 -0.95 3.84
C LEU A 483 14.06 -0.24 5.16
N SER A 484 13.09 0.64 5.15
CA SER A 484 12.52 1.24 6.36
C SER A 484 11.96 0.15 7.26
N ARG A 485 12.03 0.36 8.56
CA ARG A 485 11.63 -0.63 9.57
C ARG A 485 10.13 -0.67 9.84
N GLN A 486 9.37 0.28 9.30
CA GLN A 486 7.96 0.49 9.69
C GLN A 486 7.10 0.88 8.48
N GLY A 487 5.80 0.65 8.60
CA GLY A 487 4.78 1.14 7.67
C GLY A 487 4.67 0.36 6.37
N PHE A 488 4.45 1.07 5.28
CA PHE A 488 4.59 0.52 3.94
C PHE A 488 6.06 0.25 3.62
N LEU A 489 6.31 -0.69 2.73
CA LEU A 489 7.66 -0.98 2.29
C LEU A 489 8.24 0.24 1.56
N GLN A 490 9.28 0.81 2.13
CA GLN A 490 9.98 2.00 1.65
C GLN A 490 11.48 1.83 1.85
N PRO A 491 12.32 2.48 1.05
CA PRO A 491 13.74 2.56 1.34
C PRO A 491 14.00 3.31 2.66
N GLU A 492 15.04 2.91 3.39
CA GLU A 492 15.50 3.60 4.61
C GLU A 492 15.96 5.03 4.33
N LYS A 493 16.65 5.21 3.21
CA LYS A 493 17.06 6.51 2.68
C LYS A 493 16.42 6.72 1.31
N PRO A 494 16.14 7.97 0.91
CA PRO A 494 15.68 8.25 -0.44
C PRO A 494 16.59 7.62 -1.48
N ILE A 495 16.01 7.03 -2.52
CA ILE A 495 16.77 6.51 -3.66
C ILE A 495 17.19 7.70 -4.52
N VAL A 496 18.50 7.89 -4.66
CA VAL A 496 19.10 8.96 -5.46
C VAL A 496 19.83 8.32 -6.63
N LEU A 497 19.58 8.79 -7.85
CA LEU A 497 20.19 8.28 -9.08
C LEU A 497 20.63 9.43 -9.97
N LYS A 498 21.64 9.17 -10.79
CA LYS A 498 22.03 10.03 -11.90
C LYS A 498 21.15 9.73 -13.11
N VAL A 499 20.69 10.79 -13.78
CA VAL A 499 19.88 10.74 -15.00
C VAL A 499 20.70 11.24 -16.18
N GLU A 500 20.76 10.45 -17.24
CA GLU A 500 21.46 10.80 -18.49
C GLU A 500 20.48 10.79 -19.64
N SER A 501 20.49 11.85 -20.47
CA SER A 501 19.71 11.89 -21.70
C SER A 501 20.21 10.85 -22.69
N ARG A 502 19.28 10.08 -23.28
CA ARG A 502 19.63 9.12 -24.35
C ARG A 502 19.96 9.88 -25.63
N VAL A 503 21.20 9.72 -26.08
CA VAL A 503 21.69 10.28 -27.37
C VAL A 503 21.12 9.43 -28.50
N GLY A 504 20.41 10.05 -29.41
CA GLY A 504 19.81 9.40 -30.57
C GLY A 504 18.30 9.60 -30.62
N THR A 505 17.90 10.44 -31.54
CA THR A 505 16.57 10.90 -31.90
C THR A 505 16.10 12.13 -31.12
N VAL A 506 16.51 13.26 -31.59
CA VAL A 506 15.65 14.30 -32.20
C VAL A 506 16.51 15.33 -32.85
N ARG A 507 16.48 15.32 -34.12
CA ARG A 507 16.46 16.59 -34.89
C ARG A 507 15.08 16.69 -35.47
N GLY A 508 14.41 17.78 -35.24
CA GLY A 508 13.17 18.11 -35.86
C GLY A 508 12.19 18.74 -34.89
N ALA A 509 12.31 20.03 -34.87
CA ALA A 509 11.38 21.16 -34.87
C ALA A 509 10.19 21.11 -33.90
#